data_d81b399405e0b0d61ed393b0235d2ac0
#
_entry.id   d81b399405e0b0d61ed393b0235d2ac0
#
_cell.length_a   1.000
_cell.length_b   1.000
_cell.length_c   1.000
_cell.angle_alpha   90.00
_cell.angle_beta   90.00
_cell.angle_gamma   90.00
#
_symmetry.space_group_name_H-M   'P 1'
#
loop_
_entity.id
_entity.type
_entity.pdbx_description
1 polymer ?
#
loop_
_entity_poly.entity_id
_entity_poly.type
_entity_poly.pdbx_seq_one_letter_code
_entity_poly.pdbx_strand_id
1 'polypeptide(L)'
;MAVSGKCYLSLAAYGESANRGACMQVCRRGYHVTDEETGFDLVVDNKYIMSPKDLCTIEFMDKIIDAGVKVFKIEGRARAADYVKRVSSCYRRAADAVCDGTYTPELAASLKAELAGVFNRGFWDGYYQGARLGEWSAVYGSQATRRREYIGKVTNWFNRIDVAEIRVETGTLHVGDEIAFIGKTTGCVEIKVDDMRVDLKPVSEAPKGVFCSVAVPVADQPVDHINDHPAKEADERIHPRRGDKVFKWVED
;
A
#
# COMPACT_ATOMS: atom_id res chain seq x y z
N MET A 1 -18.79 11.91 3.14
CA MET A 1 -18.51 12.87 2.78
C MET A 1 -18.06 13.06 1.33
N ALA A 2 -17.86 12.04 0.57
CA ALA A 2 -17.63 12.15 -0.86
C ALA A 2 -18.81 11.55 -1.65
N VAL A 3 -19.30 12.29 -2.64
CA VAL A 3 -20.25 11.82 -3.63
C VAL A 3 -19.62 11.99 -5.00
N SER A 4 -19.56 10.92 -5.79
CA SER A 4 -18.92 10.93 -7.11
C SER A 4 -17.49 11.54 -7.10
N GLY A 5 -16.72 11.25 -6.05
CA GLY A 5 -15.35 11.79 -5.86
C GLY A 5 -15.29 13.23 -5.35
N LYS A 6 -16.41 13.96 -5.27
CA LYS A 6 -16.46 15.32 -4.74
C LYS A 6 -16.72 15.29 -3.23
N CYS A 7 -15.80 15.85 -2.45
CA CYS A 7 -15.95 15.97 -1.01
C CYS A 7 -16.58 17.32 -0.62
N TYR A 8 -17.88 17.34 -0.33
CA TYR A 8 -18.57 18.58 0.04
C TYR A 8 -18.07 19.17 1.35
N LEU A 9 -17.69 18.35 2.32
CA LEU A 9 -17.16 18.83 3.60
C LEU A 9 -15.84 19.59 3.43
N SER A 10 -14.90 19.04 2.64
CA SER A 10 -13.65 19.73 2.34
C SER A 10 -13.86 20.97 1.47
N LEU A 11 -14.81 20.89 0.52
CA LEU A 11 -15.14 22.02 -0.34
C LEU A 11 -15.74 23.19 0.47
N ALA A 12 -16.67 22.91 1.37
CA ALA A 12 -17.32 23.93 2.20
C ALA A 12 -16.32 24.58 3.17
N ALA A 13 -15.44 23.79 3.80
CA ALA A 13 -14.50 24.28 4.80
C ALA A 13 -13.26 25.00 4.22
N TYR A 14 -12.80 24.59 3.01
CA TYR A 14 -11.49 25.03 2.46
C TYR A 14 -11.52 25.39 0.97
N GLY A 15 -12.65 25.32 0.30
CA GLY A 15 -12.73 25.51 -1.15
C GLY A 15 -12.11 24.39 -2.00
N GLU A 16 -11.60 23.31 -1.35
CA GLU A 16 -10.85 22.25 -1.98
C GLU A 16 -11.60 20.91 -1.92
N SER A 17 -11.47 20.07 -2.93
CA SER A 17 -12.25 18.83 -3.04
C SER A 17 -11.44 17.64 -3.56
N ALA A 18 -11.85 16.44 -3.16
CA ALA A 18 -11.22 15.17 -3.51
C ALA A 18 -11.18 14.93 -5.03
N ASN A 19 -12.18 15.34 -5.80
CA ASN A 19 -12.21 15.20 -7.27
C ASN A 19 -11.12 16.01 -7.99
N ARG A 20 -10.54 16.99 -7.30
CA ARG A 20 -9.39 17.79 -7.78
C ARG A 20 -8.07 17.34 -7.17
N GLY A 21 -8.05 16.23 -6.42
CA GLY A 21 -6.87 15.74 -5.72
C GLY A 21 -6.51 16.46 -4.43
N ALA A 22 -7.27 17.49 -4.03
CA ALA A 22 -6.93 18.41 -2.95
C ALA A 22 -7.86 18.28 -1.71
N CYS A 23 -8.27 17.06 -1.36
CA CYS A 23 -9.09 16.86 -0.17
C CYS A 23 -8.29 17.09 1.12
N MET A 24 -8.74 18.03 1.94
CA MET A 24 -8.10 18.37 3.22
C MET A 24 -8.40 17.38 4.34
N GLN A 25 -9.09 16.28 4.02
CA GLN A 25 -9.43 15.17 4.94
C GLN A 25 -10.07 15.63 6.25
N VAL A 26 -10.94 16.63 6.19
CA VAL A 26 -11.63 17.19 7.38
C VAL A 26 -12.38 16.12 8.16
N CYS A 27 -12.99 15.15 7.47
CA CYS A 27 -13.71 14.03 8.10
C CYS A 27 -12.80 13.12 8.97
N ARG A 28 -11.48 13.35 8.97
CA ARG A 28 -10.53 12.56 9.75
C ARG A 28 -9.91 13.31 10.93
N ARG A 29 -10.53 14.45 11.28
CA ARG A 29 -10.17 15.23 12.47
C ARG A 29 -11.05 14.84 13.65
N GLY A 30 -10.61 15.13 14.85
CA GLY A 30 -11.45 15.11 16.04
C GLY A 30 -12.44 16.27 16.04
N TYR A 31 -13.64 16.06 16.58
CA TYR A 31 -14.69 17.07 16.69
C TYR A 31 -15.31 17.05 18.08
N HIS A 32 -15.68 18.23 18.57
CA HIS A 32 -16.67 18.38 19.62
C HIS A 32 -18.03 18.56 18.97
N VAL A 33 -19.04 17.85 19.42
CA VAL A 33 -20.40 17.92 18.90
C VAL A 33 -21.34 18.29 20.05
N THR A 34 -21.96 19.47 19.94
CA THR A 34 -22.91 19.98 20.92
C THR A 34 -24.29 20.04 20.27
N ASP A 35 -25.29 19.54 20.95
CA ASP A 35 -26.68 19.70 20.55
C ASP A 35 -27.10 21.16 20.76
N GLU A 36 -27.57 21.81 19.69
CA GLU A 36 -27.90 23.26 19.73
C GLU A 36 -29.16 23.57 20.56
N GLU A 37 -30.08 22.61 20.66
CA GLU A 37 -31.33 22.83 21.38
C GLU A 37 -31.19 22.62 22.90
N THR A 38 -30.41 21.59 23.26
CA THR A 38 -30.28 21.19 24.68
C THR A 38 -28.95 21.63 25.30
N GLY A 39 -27.97 22.04 24.50
CA GLY A 39 -26.60 22.31 24.95
C GLY A 39 -25.85 21.05 25.40
N PHE A 40 -26.39 19.87 25.12
CA PHE A 40 -25.78 18.61 25.52
C PHE A 40 -24.59 18.28 24.65
N ASP A 41 -23.42 18.07 25.25
CA ASP A 41 -22.24 17.60 24.54
C ASP A 41 -22.34 16.09 24.31
N LEU A 42 -22.29 15.67 23.04
CA LEU A 42 -22.13 14.28 22.70
C LEU A 42 -20.72 13.82 23.11
N VAL A 43 -20.72 12.92 24.08
CA VAL A 43 -19.49 12.16 24.40
C VAL A 43 -19.22 11.21 23.25
N VAL A 44 -18.25 11.57 22.42
CA VAL A 44 -17.82 10.74 21.32
C VAL A 44 -16.62 9.95 21.81
N ASP A 45 -16.83 8.71 22.19
CA ASP A 45 -15.76 7.79 22.64
C ASP A 45 -14.73 7.56 21.53
N ASN A 46 -15.14 7.68 20.29
CA ASN A 46 -14.31 7.66 19.12
C ASN A 46 -14.09 9.09 18.60
N LYS A 47 -12.88 9.62 18.74
CA LYS A 47 -12.48 10.95 18.25
C LYS A 47 -12.67 11.18 16.75
N TYR A 48 -12.86 10.11 15.98
CA TYR A 48 -12.90 10.12 14.51
C TYR A 48 -14.27 9.71 13.96
N ILE A 49 -15.35 10.25 14.52
CA ILE A 49 -16.75 9.89 14.18
C ILE A 49 -17.10 9.93 12.69
N MET A 50 -16.33 10.66 11.90
CA MET A 50 -16.53 10.76 10.45
C MET A 50 -15.45 10.03 9.66
N SER A 51 -14.53 9.28 10.31
CA SER A 51 -13.47 8.54 9.67
C SER A 51 -13.80 7.05 9.62
N PRO A 52 -14.47 6.56 8.57
CA PRO A 52 -14.79 5.14 8.46
C PRO A 52 -13.52 4.30 8.32
N LYS A 53 -13.59 3.05 8.76
CA LYS A 53 -12.63 2.02 8.42
C LYS A 53 -12.53 1.86 6.90
N ASP A 54 -11.45 1.26 6.43
CA ASP A 54 -11.28 0.99 5.00
C ASP A 54 -12.16 -0.20 4.59
N LEU A 55 -12.93 -0.04 3.52
CA LEU A 55 -13.75 -1.11 2.96
C LEU A 55 -12.84 -2.23 2.43
N CYS A 56 -13.04 -3.43 2.91
CA CYS A 56 -12.33 -4.63 2.48
C CYS A 56 -13.32 -5.75 2.19
N THR A 57 -13.35 -6.21 0.95
CA THR A 57 -14.28 -7.24 0.48
C THR A 57 -13.62 -8.59 0.24
N ILE A 58 -12.36 -8.74 0.66
CA ILE A 58 -11.53 -9.90 0.34
C ILE A 58 -12.10 -11.21 0.89
N GLU A 59 -12.90 -11.16 1.96
CA GLU A 59 -13.46 -12.33 2.63
C GLU A 59 -14.78 -12.85 2.01
N PHE A 60 -15.32 -12.12 1.01
CA PHE A 60 -16.55 -12.50 0.32
C PHE A 60 -16.50 -12.18 -1.18
N MET A 61 -15.30 -12.30 -1.77
CA MET A 61 -15.07 -12.08 -3.20
C MET A 61 -15.89 -13.04 -4.08
N ASP A 62 -16.09 -14.26 -3.62
CA ASP A 62 -16.95 -15.27 -4.24
C ASP A 62 -18.37 -14.74 -4.43
N LYS A 63 -18.99 -14.20 -3.38
CA LYS A 63 -20.35 -13.65 -3.44
C LYS A 63 -20.47 -12.47 -4.40
N ILE A 64 -19.44 -11.61 -4.46
CA ILE A 64 -19.43 -10.45 -5.34
C ILE A 64 -19.31 -10.88 -6.80
N ILE A 65 -18.46 -11.85 -7.10
CA ILE A 65 -18.28 -12.39 -8.45
C ILE A 65 -19.54 -13.15 -8.88
N ASP A 66 -20.12 -13.97 -8.01
CA ASP A 66 -21.37 -14.70 -8.28
C ASP A 66 -22.56 -13.76 -8.53
N ALA A 67 -22.56 -12.60 -7.88
CA ALA A 67 -23.55 -11.53 -8.15
C ALA A 67 -23.35 -10.86 -9.52
N GLY A 68 -22.35 -11.27 -10.29
CA GLY A 68 -22.12 -10.80 -11.68
C GLY A 68 -21.21 -9.59 -11.80
N VAL A 69 -20.51 -9.15 -10.74
CA VAL A 69 -19.52 -8.07 -10.83
C VAL A 69 -18.33 -8.52 -11.68
N LYS A 70 -18.01 -7.76 -12.72
CA LYS A 70 -16.93 -8.06 -13.68
C LYS A 70 -15.70 -7.17 -13.51
N VAL A 71 -15.84 -6.01 -12.89
CA VAL A 71 -14.77 -5.02 -12.74
C VAL A 71 -14.71 -4.53 -11.30
N PHE A 72 -13.52 -4.62 -10.71
CA PHE A 72 -13.24 -4.13 -9.36
C PHE A 72 -12.39 -2.86 -9.44
N LYS A 73 -12.89 -1.78 -8.83
CA LYS A 73 -12.13 -0.54 -8.72
C LYS A 73 -11.46 -0.47 -7.36
N ILE A 74 -10.13 -0.45 -7.36
CA ILE A 74 -9.31 -0.28 -6.17
C ILE A 74 -8.93 1.20 -6.03
N GLU A 75 -9.15 1.77 -4.85
CA GLU A 75 -8.78 3.17 -4.58
C GLU A 75 -7.37 3.24 -4.00
N GLY A 76 -6.46 3.82 -4.77
CA GLY A 76 -5.06 3.98 -4.39
C GLY A 76 -4.57 5.44 -4.40
N ARG A 77 -5.47 6.43 -4.53
CA ARG A 77 -5.08 7.84 -4.52
C ARG A 77 -4.37 8.21 -3.20
N ALA A 78 -3.27 8.94 -3.32
CA ALA A 78 -2.41 9.31 -2.20
C ALA A 78 -1.84 8.11 -1.41
N ARG A 79 -1.77 6.93 -2.05
CA ARG A 79 -1.10 5.76 -1.52
C ARG A 79 0.24 5.57 -2.22
N ALA A 80 1.18 4.95 -1.53
CA ALA A 80 2.48 4.63 -2.10
C ALA A 80 2.40 3.35 -2.96
N ALA A 81 3.43 3.10 -3.77
CA ALA A 81 3.46 2.01 -4.74
C ALA A 81 3.34 0.62 -4.09
N ASP A 82 3.90 0.43 -2.89
CA ASP A 82 3.78 -0.79 -2.11
C ASP A 82 2.33 -1.13 -1.76
N TYR A 83 1.53 -0.12 -1.37
CA TYR A 83 0.10 -0.31 -1.13
C TYR A 83 -0.61 -0.76 -2.41
N VAL A 84 -0.39 -0.06 -3.51
CA VAL A 84 -1.06 -0.39 -4.79
C VAL A 84 -0.70 -1.80 -5.24
N LYS A 85 0.59 -2.15 -5.20
CA LYS A 85 1.08 -3.48 -5.53
C LYS A 85 0.42 -4.55 -4.65
N ARG A 86 0.47 -4.39 -3.33
CA ARG A 86 -0.05 -5.37 -2.37
C ARG A 86 -1.55 -5.59 -2.53
N VAL A 87 -2.31 -4.49 -2.57
CA VAL A 87 -3.77 -4.58 -2.69
C VAL A 87 -4.18 -5.19 -4.02
N SER A 88 -3.59 -4.75 -5.14
CA SER A 88 -3.91 -5.30 -6.46
C SER A 88 -3.56 -6.78 -6.55
N SER A 89 -2.41 -7.20 -6.03
CA SER A 89 -1.99 -8.62 -5.99
C SER A 89 -2.93 -9.48 -5.16
N CYS A 90 -3.32 -9.05 -3.95
CA CYS A 90 -4.23 -9.81 -3.10
C CYS A 90 -5.60 -9.98 -3.75
N TYR A 91 -6.17 -8.91 -4.31
CA TYR A 91 -7.47 -8.97 -4.98
C TYR A 91 -7.41 -9.76 -6.28
N ARG A 92 -6.29 -9.71 -7.03
CA ARG A 92 -6.08 -10.53 -8.22
C ARG A 92 -6.08 -12.01 -7.86
N ARG A 93 -5.27 -12.41 -6.86
CA ARG A 93 -5.19 -13.79 -6.37
C ARG A 93 -6.54 -14.30 -5.86
N ALA A 94 -7.31 -13.46 -5.15
CA ALA A 94 -8.65 -13.83 -4.71
C ALA A 94 -9.59 -14.05 -5.90
N ALA A 95 -9.58 -13.16 -6.90
CA ALA A 95 -10.43 -13.28 -8.08
C ALA A 95 -10.08 -14.53 -8.91
N ASP A 96 -8.79 -14.81 -9.11
CA ASP A 96 -8.33 -16.01 -9.80
C ASP A 96 -8.77 -17.28 -9.06
N ALA A 97 -8.59 -17.32 -7.74
CA ALA A 97 -9.01 -18.45 -6.93
C ALA A 97 -10.53 -18.69 -6.99
N VAL A 98 -11.35 -17.65 -7.05
CA VAL A 98 -12.80 -17.80 -7.25
C VAL A 98 -13.09 -18.40 -8.64
N CYS A 99 -12.43 -17.89 -9.69
CA CYS A 99 -12.61 -18.41 -11.05
C CYS A 99 -12.16 -19.88 -11.18
N ASP A 100 -11.11 -20.25 -10.48
CA ASP A 100 -10.53 -21.62 -10.50
C ASP A 100 -11.22 -22.56 -9.50
N GLY A 101 -12.18 -22.07 -8.72
CA GLY A 101 -12.88 -22.87 -7.69
C GLY A 101 -12.01 -23.25 -6.50
N THR A 102 -10.91 -22.55 -6.25
CA THR A 102 -9.95 -22.79 -5.15
C THR A 102 -10.02 -21.74 -4.04
N TYR A 103 -10.95 -20.80 -4.13
CA TYR A 103 -11.16 -19.81 -3.09
C TYR A 103 -11.71 -20.44 -1.81
N THR A 104 -11.00 -20.23 -0.69
CA THR A 104 -11.38 -20.74 0.63
C THR A 104 -11.33 -19.65 1.69
N PRO A 105 -12.02 -19.83 2.83
CA PRO A 105 -11.91 -18.89 3.96
C PRO A 105 -10.47 -18.72 4.47
N GLU A 106 -9.67 -19.77 4.44
CA GLU A 106 -8.25 -19.75 4.87
C GLU A 106 -7.42 -18.89 3.93
N LEU A 107 -7.63 -19.02 2.60
CA LEU A 107 -6.99 -18.15 1.61
C LEU A 107 -7.40 -16.69 1.82
N ALA A 108 -8.70 -16.43 2.01
CA ALA A 108 -9.21 -15.09 2.25
C ALA A 108 -8.61 -14.46 3.51
N ALA A 109 -8.51 -15.22 4.60
CA ALA A 109 -7.88 -14.78 5.85
C ALA A 109 -6.38 -14.47 5.66
N SER A 110 -5.66 -15.33 4.92
CA SER A 110 -4.26 -15.11 4.58
C SER A 110 -4.06 -13.82 3.77
N LEU A 111 -4.89 -13.61 2.74
CA LEU A 111 -4.86 -12.39 1.93
C LEU A 111 -5.20 -11.13 2.75
N LYS A 112 -6.15 -11.23 3.69
CA LYS A 112 -6.49 -10.13 4.60
C LYS A 112 -5.33 -9.79 5.53
N ALA A 113 -4.59 -10.80 6.03
CA ALA A 113 -3.39 -10.58 6.82
C ALA A 113 -2.29 -9.87 6.01
N GLU A 114 -2.11 -10.23 4.73
CA GLU A 114 -1.21 -9.52 3.82
C GLU A 114 -1.63 -8.06 3.61
N LEU A 115 -2.94 -7.78 3.47
CA LEU A 115 -3.49 -6.43 3.35
C LEU A 115 -3.27 -5.61 4.61
N ALA A 116 -3.27 -6.23 5.79
CA ALA A 116 -2.97 -5.56 7.06
C ALA A 116 -1.52 -5.05 7.13
N GLY A 117 -0.61 -5.61 6.35
CA GLY A 117 0.79 -5.17 6.28
C GLY A 117 1.02 -3.84 5.54
N VAL A 118 0.02 -3.28 4.85
CA VAL A 118 0.11 -1.97 4.21
C VAL A 118 -0.84 -0.99 4.87
N PHE A 119 -0.72 0.30 4.51
CA PHE A 119 -1.54 1.35 5.12
C PHE A 119 -3.03 1.00 5.12
N ASN A 120 -3.63 0.94 6.30
CA ASN A 120 -5.07 0.76 6.49
C ASN A 120 -5.54 1.49 7.76
N ARG A 121 -6.87 1.61 7.94
CA ARG A 121 -7.52 2.22 9.11
C ARG A 121 -8.38 1.22 9.88
N GLY A 122 -8.01 -0.05 9.81
CA GLY A 122 -8.86 -1.16 10.13
C GLY A 122 -9.80 -1.46 8.97
N PHE A 123 -10.25 -2.70 8.91
CA PHE A 123 -11.11 -3.19 7.83
C PHE A 123 -12.54 -3.38 8.31
N TRP A 124 -13.48 -3.18 7.39
CA TRP A 124 -14.87 -3.57 7.55
C TRP A 124 -15.46 -3.97 6.20
N ASP A 125 -16.56 -4.69 6.22
CA ASP A 125 -17.22 -5.23 5.03
C ASP A 125 -18.21 -4.26 4.36
N GLY A 126 -18.29 -3.03 4.86
CA GLY A 126 -19.28 -2.08 4.40
C GLY A 126 -20.68 -2.51 4.81
N TYR A 127 -21.63 -2.31 3.90
CA TYR A 127 -23.02 -2.73 4.07
C TYR A 127 -23.35 -4.02 3.31
N TYR A 128 -22.36 -4.67 2.72
CA TYR A 128 -22.55 -5.84 1.85
C TYR A 128 -23.10 -7.06 2.60
N GLN A 129 -22.77 -7.20 3.89
CA GLN A 129 -23.21 -8.33 4.72
C GLN A 129 -24.45 -7.99 5.57
N GLY A 130 -25.15 -6.88 5.26
CA GLY A 130 -26.38 -6.48 5.95
C GLY A 130 -26.17 -5.65 7.21
N ALA A 131 -24.97 -5.12 7.45
CA ALA A 131 -24.72 -4.17 8.53
C ALA A 131 -25.63 -2.94 8.39
N ARG A 132 -26.22 -2.47 9.51
CA ARG A 132 -27.11 -1.29 9.53
C ARG A 132 -26.38 -0.01 9.89
N LEU A 133 -25.27 -0.12 10.61
CA LEU A 133 -24.44 0.99 11.05
C LEU A 133 -23.06 0.86 10.46
N GLY A 134 -22.41 1.99 10.14
CA GLY A 134 -21.03 2.02 9.69
C GLY A 134 -20.06 1.72 10.83
N GLU A 135 -18.82 1.34 10.46
CA GLU A 135 -17.72 1.19 11.40
C GLU A 135 -16.69 2.29 11.21
N TRP A 136 -16.22 2.84 12.32
CA TRP A 136 -15.27 3.95 12.33
C TRP A 136 -13.90 3.51 12.83
N SER A 137 -12.87 4.18 12.32
CA SER A 137 -11.51 4.00 12.83
C SER A 137 -11.37 4.64 14.22
N ALA A 138 -10.88 3.89 15.18
CA ALA A 138 -10.62 4.37 16.54
C ALA A 138 -9.29 5.13 16.66
N VAL A 139 -8.42 5.07 15.64
CA VAL A 139 -7.08 5.66 15.69
C VAL A 139 -6.84 6.62 14.54
N TYR A 140 -5.93 7.57 14.78
CA TYR A 140 -5.39 8.44 13.74
C TYR A 140 -4.25 7.74 13.01
N GLY A 141 -4.28 7.80 11.67
CA GLY A 141 -3.20 7.27 10.86
C GLY A 141 -3.41 5.84 10.38
N SER A 142 -2.33 5.10 10.30
CA SER A 142 -2.30 3.72 9.82
C SER A 142 -2.40 2.74 10.98
N GLN A 143 -3.08 1.62 10.74
CA GLN A 143 -3.08 0.42 11.59
C GLN A 143 -2.31 -0.72 10.91
N ALA A 144 -1.39 -0.38 10.00
CA ALA A 144 -0.55 -1.39 9.36
C ALA A 144 0.30 -2.12 10.40
N THR A 145 0.43 -3.43 10.25
CA THR A 145 1.21 -4.28 11.16
C THR A 145 2.71 -4.15 10.96
N ARG A 146 3.14 -3.45 9.89
CA ARG A 146 4.54 -3.14 9.63
C ARG A 146 4.69 -1.75 9.02
N ARG A 147 5.83 -1.16 9.22
CA ARG A 147 6.18 0.16 8.70
C ARG A 147 7.46 0.13 7.88
N ARG A 148 7.65 1.17 7.09
CA ARG A 148 8.86 1.35 6.28
C ARG A 148 9.79 2.34 6.94
N GLU A 149 11.03 1.93 7.15
CA GLU A 149 12.11 2.81 7.57
C GLU A 149 12.98 3.16 6.35
N TYR A 150 13.20 4.46 6.13
CA TYR A 150 14.06 4.90 5.05
C TYR A 150 15.52 4.52 5.34
N ILE A 151 16.17 3.86 4.39
CA ILE A 151 17.57 3.44 4.49
C ILE A 151 18.46 4.28 3.56
N GLY A 152 18.04 4.52 2.32
CA GLY A 152 18.90 5.22 1.38
C GLY A 152 18.36 5.24 -0.04
N LYS A 153 19.25 5.33 -1.00
CA LYS A 153 18.93 5.44 -2.42
C LYS A 153 19.78 4.49 -3.25
N VAL A 154 19.20 4.04 -4.35
CA VAL A 154 19.92 3.39 -5.42
C VAL A 154 20.82 4.41 -6.13
N THR A 155 22.12 4.13 -6.18
CA THR A 155 23.11 4.96 -6.87
C THR A 155 23.44 4.42 -8.25
N ASN A 156 23.35 3.09 -8.42
CA ASN A 156 23.57 2.42 -9.68
C ASN A 156 22.79 1.09 -9.78
N TRP A 157 22.55 0.66 -11.02
CA TRP A 157 22.01 -0.65 -11.35
C TRP A 157 22.95 -1.35 -12.34
N PHE A 158 23.38 -2.55 -12.00
CA PHE A 158 24.27 -3.36 -12.83
C PHE A 158 23.47 -4.42 -13.59
N ASN A 159 22.98 -4.06 -14.75
CA ASN A 159 22.00 -4.80 -15.54
C ASN A 159 22.47 -6.23 -15.95
N ARG A 160 23.79 -6.48 -16.03
CA ARG A 160 24.32 -7.79 -16.44
C ARG A 160 24.32 -8.83 -15.34
N ILE A 161 24.23 -8.41 -14.09
CA ILE A 161 24.36 -9.26 -12.91
C ILE A 161 23.21 -9.06 -11.93
N ASP A 162 22.20 -8.26 -12.31
CA ASP A 162 21.01 -7.93 -11.52
C ASP A 162 21.34 -7.49 -10.08
N VAL A 163 22.25 -6.51 -9.97
CA VAL A 163 22.72 -5.97 -8.70
C VAL A 163 22.40 -4.48 -8.60
N ALA A 164 21.85 -4.06 -7.47
CA ALA A 164 21.67 -2.67 -7.10
C ALA A 164 22.79 -2.19 -6.18
N GLU A 165 23.41 -1.05 -6.50
CA GLU A 165 24.25 -0.34 -5.56
C GLU A 165 23.40 0.66 -4.77
N ILE A 166 23.49 0.61 -3.44
CA ILE A 166 22.74 1.42 -2.51
C ILE A 166 23.70 2.28 -1.71
N ARG A 167 23.44 3.58 -1.64
CA ARG A 167 24.03 4.45 -0.62
C ARG A 167 23.18 4.44 0.62
N VAL A 168 23.71 3.94 1.73
CA VAL A 168 23.03 3.96 3.02
C VAL A 168 23.08 5.40 3.57
N GLU A 169 21.93 6.05 3.70
CA GLU A 169 21.82 7.44 4.16
C GLU A 169 21.36 7.54 5.62
N THR A 170 20.66 6.53 6.13
CA THR A 170 20.22 6.45 7.53
C THR A 170 20.27 5.02 8.04
N GLY A 171 20.47 4.85 9.35
CA GLY A 171 20.50 3.54 9.98
C GLY A 171 21.59 2.60 9.48
N THR A 172 21.31 1.32 9.55
CA THR A 172 22.20 0.23 9.10
C THR A 172 21.36 -0.81 8.36
N LEU A 173 21.83 -1.24 7.20
CA LEU A 173 21.26 -2.34 6.43
C LEU A 173 21.98 -3.63 6.81
N HIS A 174 21.23 -4.72 7.02
CA HIS A 174 21.77 -6.03 7.39
C HIS A 174 21.37 -7.09 6.37
N VAL A 175 22.20 -8.12 6.25
CA VAL A 175 21.78 -9.36 5.61
C VAL A 175 20.61 -9.96 6.39
N GLY A 176 19.58 -10.40 5.69
CA GLY A 176 18.32 -10.87 6.25
C GLY A 176 17.21 -9.82 6.32
N ASP A 177 17.52 -8.54 6.16
CA ASP A 177 16.52 -7.48 6.12
C ASP A 177 15.61 -7.63 4.88
N GLU A 178 14.32 -7.37 5.07
CA GLU A 178 13.39 -7.18 3.95
C GLU A 178 13.41 -5.72 3.52
N ILE A 179 13.71 -5.46 2.25
CA ILE A 179 13.77 -4.10 1.71
C ILE A 179 12.85 -3.90 0.52
N ALA A 180 12.42 -2.66 0.33
CA ALA A 180 11.63 -2.23 -0.82
C ALA A 180 12.35 -1.09 -1.55
N PHE A 181 12.53 -1.27 -2.85
CA PHE A 181 12.93 -0.22 -3.78
C PHE A 181 11.66 0.47 -4.30
N ILE A 182 11.54 1.76 -4.08
CA ILE A 182 10.35 2.52 -4.49
C ILE A 182 10.77 3.69 -5.37
N GLY A 183 10.28 3.68 -6.60
CA GLY A 183 10.53 4.69 -7.60
C GLY A 183 9.33 4.97 -8.50
N LYS A 184 9.38 6.12 -9.20
CA LYS A 184 8.27 6.58 -10.04
C LYS A 184 7.97 5.61 -11.20
N THR A 185 9.01 5.03 -11.78
CA THR A 185 8.92 4.08 -12.90
C THR A 185 9.11 2.63 -12.46
N THR A 186 9.86 2.39 -11.40
CA THR A 186 10.07 1.08 -10.80
C THR A 186 8.82 0.57 -10.08
N GLY A 187 7.98 1.48 -9.60
CA GLY A 187 6.87 1.11 -8.72
C GLY A 187 7.39 0.66 -7.36
N CYS A 188 7.26 -0.63 -7.05
CA CYS A 188 7.75 -1.24 -5.83
C CYS A 188 8.36 -2.62 -6.13
N VAL A 189 9.66 -2.80 -5.85
CA VAL A 189 10.38 -4.08 -5.89
C VAL A 189 10.78 -4.44 -4.47
N GLU A 190 10.32 -5.58 -3.99
CA GLU A 190 10.61 -6.07 -2.64
C GLU A 190 11.54 -7.28 -2.72
N ILE A 191 12.57 -7.30 -1.89
CA ILE A 191 13.51 -8.42 -1.76
C ILE A 191 13.89 -8.64 -0.30
N LYS A 192 14.34 -9.84 0.01
CA LYS A 192 15.14 -10.12 1.19
C LYS A 192 16.62 -9.98 0.82
N VAL A 193 17.40 -9.34 1.66
CA VAL A 193 18.85 -9.19 1.45
C VAL A 193 19.55 -10.49 1.83
N ASP A 194 19.87 -11.33 0.84
CA ASP A 194 20.53 -12.62 1.08
C ASP A 194 22.06 -12.50 1.02
N ASP A 195 22.60 -11.61 0.17
CA ASP A 195 24.03 -11.29 0.04
C ASP A 195 24.20 -9.78 -0.09
N MET A 196 25.19 -9.24 0.61
CA MET A 196 25.55 -7.84 0.55
C MET A 196 27.05 -7.66 0.48
N ARG A 197 27.52 -6.73 -0.34
CA ARG A 197 28.94 -6.46 -0.52
C ARG A 197 29.26 -4.98 -0.40
N VAL A 198 30.41 -4.72 0.22
CA VAL A 198 31.07 -3.40 0.27
C VAL A 198 32.45 -3.57 -0.33
N ASP A 199 32.81 -2.76 -1.33
CA ASP A 199 34.07 -2.87 -2.09
C ASP A 199 34.35 -4.30 -2.58
N LEU A 200 33.30 -4.95 -3.12
CA LEU A 200 33.29 -6.33 -3.64
C LEU A 200 33.49 -7.43 -2.57
N LYS A 201 33.61 -7.08 -1.30
CA LYS A 201 33.78 -8.03 -0.19
C LYS A 201 32.42 -8.29 0.47
N PRO A 202 32.09 -9.56 0.76
CA PRO A 202 30.89 -9.89 1.51
C PRO A 202 30.91 -9.24 2.90
N VAL A 203 29.77 -8.67 3.30
CA VAL A 203 29.58 -8.08 4.63
C VAL A 203 28.20 -8.47 5.17
N SER A 204 28.08 -8.54 6.51
CA SER A 204 26.80 -8.80 7.16
C SER A 204 25.98 -7.54 7.38
N GLU A 205 26.64 -6.36 7.39
CA GLU A 205 25.98 -5.07 7.62
C GLU A 205 26.66 -3.94 6.83
N ALA A 206 25.89 -2.90 6.53
CA ALA A 206 26.35 -1.67 5.92
C ALA A 206 25.78 -0.47 6.70
N PRO A 207 26.58 0.26 7.48
CA PRO A 207 26.15 1.41 8.23
C PRO A 207 25.96 2.65 7.35
N LYS A 208 25.37 3.70 7.94
CA LYS A 208 25.21 5.01 7.31
C LYS A 208 26.52 5.52 6.69
N GLY A 209 26.42 6.01 5.46
CA GLY A 209 27.52 6.59 4.67
C GLY A 209 28.21 5.61 3.75
N VAL A 210 27.96 4.31 3.91
CA VAL A 210 28.56 3.26 3.11
C VAL A 210 27.78 3.03 1.81
N PHE A 211 28.49 2.65 0.75
CA PHE A 211 27.91 2.11 -0.49
C PHE A 211 27.99 0.58 -0.42
N CYS A 212 26.85 -0.06 -0.56
CA CYS A 212 26.77 -1.50 -0.62
C CYS A 212 26.02 -1.98 -1.86
N SER A 213 26.32 -3.19 -2.27
CA SER A 213 25.69 -3.83 -3.42
C SER A 213 24.86 -5.02 -2.95
N VAL A 214 23.63 -5.14 -3.46
CA VAL A 214 22.71 -6.26 -3.18
C VAL A 214 22.21 -6.87 -4.48
N ALA A 215 22.12 -8.20 -4.53
CA ALA A 215 21.50 -8.89 -5.65
C ALA A 215 19.97 -8.72 -5.59
N VAL A 216 19.37 -8.41 -6.73
CA VAL A 216 17.91 -8.26 -6.85
C VAL A 216 17.43 -9.29 -7.86
N PRO A 217 16.80 -10.38 -7.44
CA PRO A 217 16.20 -11.33 -8.36
C PRO A 217 15.15 -10.62 -9.21
N VAL A 218 15.45 -10.40 -10.46
CA VAL A 218 14.52 -9.81 -11.42
C VAL A 218 13.68 -10.97 -11.97
N ALA A 219 12.46 -11.11 -11.46
CA ALA A 219 11.52 -12.07 -12.03
C ALA A 219 11.08 -11.59 -13.41
N ASP A 220 11.05 -12.51 -14.37
CA ASP A 220 10.31 -12.32 -15.62
C ASP A 220 8.83 -12.21 -15.25
N GLN A 221 8.38 -11.00 -14.93
CA GLN A 221 6.96 -10.75 -14.71
C GLN A 221 6.31 -10.67 -16.09
N PRO A 222 5.24 -11.45 -16.35
CA PRO A 222 4.45 -11.22 -17.53
C PRO A 222 3.93 -9.78 -17.47
N VAL A 223 4.34 -8.96 -18.42
CA VAL A 223 3.78 -7.64 -18.61
C VAL A 223 2.35 -7.85 -19.11
N ASP A 224 1.36 -7.63 -18.25
CA ASP A 224 -0.03 -7.59 -18.67
C ASP A 224 -0.17 -6.44 -19.70
N HIS A 225 -0.24 -6.81 -20.98
CA HIS A 225 -0.46 -5.89 -22.09
C HIS A 225 -1.90 -5.33 -22.07
N ILE A 226 -2.21 -4.50 -21.05
CA ILE A 226 -3.52 -3.82 -20.96
C ILE A 226 -3.55 -2.51 -21.75
N ASN A 227 -2.41 -2.04 -22.27
CA ASN A 227 -2.34 -0.83 -23.10
C ASN A 227 -1.72 -1.12 -24.46
N ASP A 228 -2.50 -0.96 -25.52
CA ASP A 228 -2.14 -1.01 -26.95
C ASP A 228 -1.16 0.13 -27.37
N HIS A 229 -0.13 0.40 -26.58
CA HIS A 229 0.97 1.23 -27.04
C HIS A 229 2.17 0.33 -27.38
N PRO A 230 2.72 0.43 -28.61
CA PRO A 230 3.89 -0.34 -28.97
C PRO A 230 5.02 0.02 -28.01
N ALA A 231 5.36 -0.93 -27.16
CA ALA A 231 6.51 -0.82 -26.26
C ALA A 231 7.76 -0.63 -27.13
N LYS A 232 8.53 0.42 -26.85
CA LYS A 232 9.90 0.51 -27.33
C LYS A 232 10.64 -0.67 -26.70
N GLU A 233 11.38 -1.42 -27.50
CA GLU A 233 12.29 -2.51 -27.11
C GLU A 233 13.36 -2.02 -26.12
N ALA A 234 12.99 -1.76 -24.89
CA ALA A 234 13.90 -1.46 -23.77
C ALA A 234 13.54 -2.44 -22.67
N ASP A 235 14.54 -3.08 -22.11
CA ASP A 235 14.52 -4.04 -21.02
C ASP A 235 13.21 -3.97 -20.18
N GLU A 236 12.22 -4.81 -20.52
CA GLU A 236 10.87 -4.79 -19.95
C GLU A 236 10.84 -5.30 -18.51
N ARG A 237 11.99 -5.72 -17.97
CA ARG A 237 12.11 -6.23 -16.60
C ARG A 237 11.96 -5.10 -15.58
N ILE A 238 11.12 -5.32 -14.60
CA ILE A 238 10.98 -4.39 -13.47
C ILE A 238 12.19 -4.55 -12.55
N HIS A 239 13.04 -3.54 -12.50
CA HIS A 239 14.23 -3.51 -11.67
C HIS A 239 14.43 -2.15 -11.00
N PRO A 240 15.21 -2.07 -9.89
CA PRO A 240 15.59 -0.81 -9.27
C PRO A 240 16.33 0.11 -10.24
N ARG A 241 16.07 1.41 -10.13
CA ARG A 241 16.68 2.45 -10.96
C ARG A 241 17.41 3.46 -10.10
N ARG A 242 18.44 4.08 -10.66
CA ARG A 242 19.15 5.16 -9.99
C ARG A 242 18.19 6.25 -9.50
N GLY A 243 18.30 6.59 -8.22
CA GLY A 243 17.45 7.56 -7.54
C GLY A 243 16.23 6.97 -6.82
N ASP A 244 15.91 5.68 -7.02
CA ASP A 244 14.88 5.01 -6.27
C ASP A 244 15.22 5.00 -4.78
N LYS A 245 14.21 5.21 -3.96
CA LYS A 245 14.36 5.16 -2.51
C LYS A 245 14.35 3.72 -2.03
N VAL A 246 15.21 3.43 -1.05
CA VAL A 246 15.30 2.13 -0.40
C VAL A 246 14.73 2.25 1.00
N PHE A 247 13.79 1.38 1.33
CA PHE A 247 13.17 1.28 2.65
C PHE A 247 13.36 -0.12 3.19
N LYS A 248 13.52 -0.23 4.50
CA LYS A 248 13.49 -1.48 5.24
C LYS A 248 12.11 -1.66 5.84
N TRP A 249 11.57 -2.88 5.80
CA TRP A 249 10.38 -3.26 6.52
C TRP A 249 10.70 -3.58 7.98
N VAL A 250 9.91 -3.02 8.87
CA VAL A 250 9.99 -3.26 10.33
C VAL A 250 8.59 -3.58 10.82
N GLU A 251 8.46 -4.62 11.61
CA GLU A 251 7.21 -4.95 12.31
C GLU A 251 6.96 -3.93 13.42
N ASP A 252 5.69 -3.53 13.61
CA ASP A 252 5.26 -2.62 14.67
C ASP A 252 4.84 -3.38 15.93
#